data_aab77a93193ed06aa91d5f17195da513
#
_entry.id   aab77a93193ed06aa91d5f17195da513
#
_cell.length_a   1.000
_cell.length_b   1.000
_cell.length_c   1.000
_cell.angle_alpha   90.00
_cell.angle_beta   90.00
_cell.angle_gamma   90.00
#
_symmetry.space_group_name_H-M   'P 1'
#
loop_
_entity.id
_entity.type
_entity.pdbx_description
1 polymer ?
#
loop_
_entity_poly.entity_id
_entity_poly.type
_entity_poly.pdbx_seq_one_letter_code
_entity_poly.pdbx_strand_id
1 'polypeptide(L)'
;SPSRPAEETCKHCGAVVSKGSKFCQSCGKAVRGDCVRCGSAIGDEDKFCPSCGADVSGDVLENTSGKGALAVVPLEIKKWNWGALLLHWIWGLGNKVYIMLLCLIPYVGIIMAIVGGAKGSEWAWRYKRWDSIEHFKRVQKKWAWWGLGVWIAIIFLAIIAATIQESY
;
A
#
# COMPACT_ATOMS: atom_id res chain seq x y z
N SER A 1 22.68 42.61 -14.42
CA SER A 1 22.74 41.86 -13.15
C SER A 1 22.37 40.43 -13.44
N PRO A 2 23.22 39.44 -13.13
CA PRO A 2 22.86 38.02 -13.33
C PRO A 2 21.72 37.64 -12.36
N SER A 3 20.64 37.13 -12.92
CA SER A 3 19.50 36.63 -12.17
C SER A 3 19.97 35.48 -11.28
N ARG A 4 19.81 35.62 -9.98
CA ARG A 4 20.10 34.60 -8.98
C ARG A 4 19.36 33.32 -9.36
N PRO A 5 19.99 32.13 -9.47
CA PRO A 5 19.26 30.91 -9.77
C PRO A 5 18.21 30.67 -8.68
N ALA A 6 17.02 30.23 -9.08
CA ALA A 6 15.93 29.95 -8.16
C ALA A 6 16.41 28.86 -7.16
N GLU A 7 16.43 29.20 -5.88
CA GLU A 7 16.85 28.34 -4.80
C GLU A 7 15.63 27.50 -4.34
N GLU A 8 15.80 26.22 -4.23
CA GLU A 8 14.80 25.30 -3.67
C GLU A 8 15.30 24.77 -2.32
N THR A 9 14.36 24.49 -1.40
CA THR A 9 14.71 23.92 -0.09
C THR A 9 14.49 22.43 -0.07
N CYS A 10 15.45 21.68 0.45
CA CYS A 10 15.34 20.24 0.63
C CYS A 10 14.21 19.91 1.61
N LYS A 11 13.23 19.12 1.19
CA LYS A 11 12.09 18.68 2.03
C LYS A 11 12.47 17.83 3.22
N HIS A 12 13.69 17.27 3.24
CA HIS A 12 14.15 16.37 4.30
C HIS A 12 15.00 17.06 5.39
N CYS A 13 15.77 18.09 5.04
CA CYS A 13 16.66 18.76 6.00
C CYS A 13 16.58 20.28 5.97
N GLY A 14 15.76 20.89 5.07
CA GLY A 14 15.61 22.35 4.97
C GLY A 14 16.80 23.06 4.31
N ALA A 15 17.87 22.36 3.93
CA ALA A 15 19.02 23.00 3.28
C ALA A 15 18.67 23.53 1.89
N VAL A 16 19.25 24.68 1.53
CA VAL A 16 19.11 25.25 0.19
C VAL A 16 19.84 24.38 -0.81
N VAL A 17 19.17 24.03 -1.90
CA VAL A 17 19.71 23.22 -2.99
C VAL A 17 19.53 23.93 -4.32
N SER A 18 20.49 23.78 -5.21
CA SER A 18 20.41 24.37 -6.54
C SER A 18 19.28 23.75 -7.34
N LYS A 19 18.52 24.57 -8.06
CA LYS A 19 17.46 24.09 -8.95
C LYS A 19 18.08 23.10 -9.96
N GLY A 20 17.49 21.90 -10.04
CA GLY A 20 18.01 20.82 -10.88
C GLY A 20 18.87 19.78 -10.16
N SER A 21 19.17 19.97 -8.88
CA SER A 21 19.95 18.97 -8.12
C SER A 21 19.14 17.72 -7.85
N LYS A 22 19.67 16.55 -8.24
CA LYS A 22 19.04 15.24 -7.98
C LYS A 22 19.12 14.85 -6.50
N PHE A 23 20.17 15.26 -5.80
CA PHE A 23 20.43 14.92 -4.40
C PHE A 23 20.79 16.16 -3.60
N CYS A 24 20.35 16.21 -2.35
CA CYS A 24 20.76 17.24 -1.41
C CYS A 24 22.19 16.99 -0.97
N GLN A 25 23.05 18.00 -1.17
CA GLN A 25 24.48 17.90 -0.78
C GLN A 25 24.66 17.85 0.74
N SER A 26 23.68 18.33 1.51
CA SER A 26 23.77 18.36 2.99
C SER A 26 23.32 17.05 3.64
N CYS A 27 22.29 16.36 3.11
CA CYS A 27 21.76 15.14 3.73
C CYS A 27 21.84 13.89 2.82
N GLY A 28 22.32 14.02 1.58
CA GLY A 28 22.44 12.93 0.64
C GLY A 28 21.14 12.36 0.08
N LYS A 29 19.98 12.83 0.55
CA LYS A 29 18.67 12.36 0.07
C LYS A 29 18.28 13.03 -1.23
N ALA A 30 17.46 12.34 -2.04
CA ALA A 30 16.91 12.92 -3.26
C ALA A 30 16.10 14.18 -2.93
N VAL A 31 16.38 15.27 -3.65
CA VAL A 31 15.69 16.55 -3.47
C VAL A 31 14.29 16.49 -4.09
N ARG A 32 14.14 15.66 -5.09
CA ARG A 32 12.95 15.44 -5.90
C ARG A 32 12.40 14.05 -5.65
N GLY A 33 11.15 13.83 -6.03
CA GLY A 33 10.44 12.61 -5.67
C GLY A 33 11.13 11.34 -6.16
N ASP A 34 11.00 10.29 -5.37
CA ASP A 34 11.40 8.95 -5.78
C ASP A 34 10.29 8.35 -6.65
N CYS A 35 10.67 7.52 -7.62
CA CYS A 35 9.71 6.79 -8.43
C CYS A 35 8.81 5.93 -7.56
N VAL A 36 7.51 6.19 -7.59
CA VAL A 36 6.52 5.41 -6.82
C VAL A 36 6.47 3.94 -7.17
N ARG A 37 7.04 3.56 -8.32
CA ARG A 37 7.05 2.18 -8.80
C ARG A 37 8.31 1.41 -8.40
N CYS A 38 9.48 2.03 -8.44
CA CYS A 38 10.76 1.35 -8.19
C CYS A 38 11.62 2.00 -7.11
N GLY A 39 11.23 3.17 -6.58
CA GLY A 39 12.00 3.90 -5.57
C GLY A 39 13.25 4.62 -6.11
N SER A 40 13.50 4.61 -7.42
CA SER A 40 14.64 5.34 -7.99
C SER A 40 14.38 6.85 -8.01
N ALA A 41 15.43 7.63 -7.78
CA ALA A 41 15.35 9.09 -7.90
C ALA A 41 14.99 9.50 -9.34
N ILE A 42 14.07 10.45 -9.48
CA ILE A 42 13.58 10.99 -10.74
C ILE A 42 14.03 12.43 -10.87
N GLY A 43 14.48 12.82 -12.08
CA GLY A 43 14.74 14.21 -12.42
C GLY A 43 13.43 14.98 -12.71
N ASP A 44 13.46 16.31 -12.60
CA ASP A 44 12.24 17.14 -12.81
C ASP A 44 11.73 17.17 -14.24
N GLU A 45 12.61 16.93 -15.20
CA GLU A 45 12.29 16.93 -16.62
C GLU A 45 12.03 15.53 -17.14
N ASP A 46 12.22 14.52 -16.29
CA ASP A 46 12.01 13.13 -16.68
C ASP A 46 10.51 12.85 -16.81
N LYS A 47 10.05 12.54 -18.01
CA LYS A 47 8.71 12.05 -18.27
C LYS A 47 8.53 10.58 -17.91
N PHE A 48 9.63 9.84 -17.91
CA PHE A 48 9.66 8.41 -17.59
C PHE A 48 10.79 8.13 -16.60
N CYS A 49 10.53 7.21 -15.66
CA CYS A 49 11.58 6.78 -14.75
C CYS A 49 12.69 6.05 -15.50
N PRO A 50 13.96 6.48 -15.37
CA PRO A 50 15.07 5.88 -16.11
C PRO A 50 15.35 4.43 -15.71
N SER A 51 14.91 4.02 -14.52
CA SER A 51 15.17 2.67 -13.99
C SER A 51 14.09 1.65 -14.34
N CYS A 52 12.80 2.06 -14.42
CA CYS A 52 11.70 1.12 -14.62
C CYS A 52 10.72 1.50 -15.74
N GLY A 53 10.98 2.62 -16.45
CA GLY A 53 10.16 3.09 -17.56
C GLY A 53 8.74 3.56 -17.16
N ALA A 54 8.46 3.70 -15.86
CA ALA A 54 7.15 4.22 -15.44
C ALA A 54 7.00 5.69 -15.87
N ASP A 55 5.83 6.06 -16.37
CA ASP A 55 5.50 7.45 -16.66
C ASP A 55 5.47 8.26 -15.36
N VAL A 56 6.25 9.31 -15.31
CA VAL A 56 6.42 10.22 -14.17
C VAL A 56 6.16 11.67 -14.56
N SER A 57 5.63 11.91 -15.76
CA SER A 57 5.34 13.23 -16.32
C SER A 57 4.10 13.89 -15.71
N GLY A 58 3.22 13.11 -15.10
CA GLY A 58 2.11 13.63 -14.30
C GLY A 58 2.50 13.62 -12.84
N ASP A 59 2.11 14.64 -12.09
CA ASP A 59 2.37 14.81 -10.66
C ASP A 59 2.76 13.51 -9.96
N VAL A 60 4.05 13.34 -9.65
CA VAL A 60 4.63 12.16 -8.96
C VAL A 60 3.92 11.86 -7.63
N LEU A 61 3.04 12.75 -7.25
CA LEU A 61 2.22 12.74 -6.04
C LEU A 61 0.72 12.53 -6.31
N GLU A 62 0.29 12.37 -7.57
CA GLU A 62 -1.13 12.11 -7.79
C GLU A 62 -1.51 10.74 -7.22
N ASN A 63 -2.41 10.79 -6.27
CA ASN A 63 -2.99 9.59 -5.70
C ASN A 63 -3.85 8.87 -6.74
N THR A 64 -3.29 7.82 -7.34
CA THR A 64 -3.95 7.02 -8.38
C THR A 64 -4.84 5.91 -7.84
N SER A 65 -5.05 5.83 -6.52
CA SER A 65 -5.92 4.80 -5.94
C SER A 65 -7.34 4.88 -6.49
N GLY A 66 -7.97 3.73 -6.69
CA GLY A 66 -9.32 3.63 -7.25
C GLY A 66 -9.41 3.76 -8.78
N LYS A 67 -8.28 3.96 -9.48
CA LYS A 67 -8.26 4.04 -10.95
C LYS A 67 -8.18 2.65 -11.64
N GLY A 68 -8.42 1.56 -10.91
CA GLY A 68 -8.41 0.20 -11.47
C GLY A 68 -7.06 -0.21 -12.04
N ALA A 69 -7.03 -0.63 -13.30
CA ALA A 69 -5.80 -1.05 -13.98
C ALA A 69 -4.78 0.09 -14.15
N LEU A 70 -5.24 1.34 -14.20
CA LEU A 70 -4.40 2.53 -14.34
C LEU A 70 -3.77 2.99 -13.01
N ALA A 71 -4.17 2.37 -11.89
CA ALA A 71 -3.62 2.72 -10.59
C ALA A 71 -2.16 2.28 -10.47
N VAL A 72 -1.28 3.22 -10.20
CA VAL A 72 0.12 2.97 -9.83
C VAL A 72 0.14 2.58 -8.36
N VAL A 73 0.63 1.37 -8.07
CA VAL A 73 0.67 0.82 -6.71
C VAL A 73 2.02 1.16 -6.07
N PRO A 74 2.06 2.00 -5.03
CA PRO A 74 3.30 2.33 -4.33
C PRO A 74 3.98 1.09 -3.73
N LEU A 75 5.31 1.03 -3.80
CA LEU A 75 6.06 -0.10 -3.23
C LEU A 75 5.84 -0.27 -1.72
N GLU A 76 5.63 0.84 -1.03
CA GLU A 76 5.42 0.87 0.42
C GLU A 76 4.20 0.07 0.89
N ILE A 77 3.19 -0.11 0.02
CA ILE A 77 1.96 -0.85 0.34
C ILE A 77 1.97 -2.29 -0.19
N LYS A 78 2.98 -2.66 -1.01
CA LYS A 78 3.18 -4.03 -1.49
C LYS A 78 3.72 -4.93 -0.39
N LYS A 79 2.96 -5.04 0.70
CA LYS A 79 3.29 -5.88 1.85
C LYS A 79 2.19 -6.90 2.07
N TRP A 80 2.52 -7.95 2.80
CA TRP A 80 1.57 -8.97 3.21
C TRP A 80 0.38 -8.35 3.94
N ASN A 81 -0.83 -8.74 3.53
CA ASN A 81 -2.08 -8.20 4.07
C ASN A 81 -2.76 -9.23 4.99
N TRP A 82 -2.46 -9.15 6.28
CA TRP A 82 -3.04 -10.03 7.29
C TRP A 82 -4.57 -9.90 7.37
N GLY A 83 -5.11 -8.70 7.16
CA GLY A 83 -6.56 -8.49 7.15
C GLY A 83 -7.25 -9.26 6.02
N ALA A 84 -6.65 -9.28 4.83
CA ALA A 84 -7.15 -10.02 3.68
C ALA A 84 -7.03 -11.54 3.88
N LEU A 85 -5.98 -12.01 4.55
CA LEU A 85 -5.80 -13.42 4.89
C LEU A 85 -6.83 -13.89 5.92
N LEU A 86 -6.98 -13.14 7.03
CA LEU A 86 -7.76 -13.57 8.19
C LEU A 86 -9.26 -13.39 7.99
N LEU A 87 -9.69 -12.32 7.30
CA LEU A 87 -11.11 -11.99 7.11
C LEU A 87 -11.60 -12.24 5.67
N HIS A 88 -10.74 -12.71 4.79
CA HIS A 88 -11.01 -13.16 3.41
C HIS A 88 -12.10 -12.33 2.69
N TRP A 89 -13.31 -12.93 2.53
CA TRP A 89 -14.43 -12.32 1.82
C TRP A 89 -14.98 -11.08 2.52
N ILE A 90 -14.99 -11.03 3.87
CA ILE A 90 -15.43 -9.86 4.66
C ILE A 90 -14.53 -8.66 4.37
N TRP A 91 -13.20 -8.88 4.40
CA TRP A 91 -12.22 -7.87 4.02
C TRP A 91 -12.39 -7.44 2.57
N GLY A 92 -12.65 -8.40 1.67
CA GLY A 92 -12.89 -8.16 0.25
C GLY A 92 -14.04 -7.20 -0.01
N LEU A 93 -15.18 -7.42 0.65
CA LEU A 93 -16.35 -6.53 0.56
C LEU A 93 -16.00 -5.11 1.05
N GLY A 94 -15.36 -4.98 2.20
CA GLY A 94 -14.98 -3.68 2.77
C GLY A 94 -13.99 -2.88 1.93
N ASN A 95 -13.16 -3.56 1.12
CA ASN A 95 -12.16 -2.96 0.24
C ASN A 95 -12.53 -2.97 -1.25
N LYS A 96 -13.77 -3.35 -1.61
CA LYS A 96 -14.29 -3.46 -3.00
C LYS A 96 -13.51 -4.46 -3.86
N VAL A 97 -12.92 -5.48 -3.25
CA VAL A 97 -12.16 -6.55 -3.90
C VAL A 97 -13.05 -7.79 -3.99
N TYR A 98 -14.04 -7.75 -4.86
CA TYR A 98 -15.10 -8.78 -4.95
C TYR A 98 -14.59 -10.17 -5.35
N ILE A 99 -13.42 -10.27 -5.99
CA ILE A 99 -12.79 -11.57 -6.29
C ILE A 99 -12.54 -12.40 -5.02
N MET A 100 -12.44 -11.75 -3.86
CA MET A 100 -12.30 -12.44 -2.56
C MET A 100 -13.55 -13.23 -2.14
N LEU A 101 -14.70 -13.05 -2.82
CA LEU A 101 -15.88 -13.90 -2.62
C LEU A 101 -15.63 -15.36 -3.04
N LEU A 102 -14.65 -15.62 -3.90
CA LEU A 102 -14.22 -16.98 -4.22
C LEU A 102 -13.71 -17.74 -2.99
N CYS A 103 -13.38 -17.06 -1.90
CA CYS A 103 -13.07 -17.69 -0.62
C CYS A 103 -14.24 -18.49 -0.02
N LEU A 104 -15.47 -18.29 -0.50
CA LEU A 104 -16.65 -19.05 -0.06
C LEU A 104 -16.71 -20.45 -0.70
N ILE A 105 -15.94 -20.69 -1.75
CA ILE A 105 -15.88 -22.00 -2.42
C ILE A 105 -14.86 -22.88 -1.70
N PRO A 106 -15.25 -24.10 -1.21
CA PRO A 106 -14.33 -25.04 -0.58
C PRO A 106 -13.10 -25.29 -1.45
N TYR A 107 -11.92 -25.50 -0.85
CA TYR A 107 -10.60 -25.67 -1.49
C TYR A 107 -10.08 -24.42 -2.22
N VAL A 108 -10.88 -23.75 -3.06
CA VAL A 108 -10.53 -22.49 -3.71
C VAL A 108 -10.31 -21.41 -2.66
N GLY A 109 -11.09 -21.44 -1.59
CA GLY A 109 -11.03 -20.46 -0.49
C GLY A 109 -9.66 -20.38 0.17
N ILE A 110 -9.01 -21.51 0.40
CA ILE A 110 -7.67 -21.55 1.02
C ILE A 110 -6.65 -20.86 0.11
N ILE A 111 -6.68 -21.20 -1.17
CA ILE A 111 -5.78 -20.60 -2.17
C ILE A 111 -6.04 -19.10 -2.27
N MET A 112 -7.31 -18.70 -2.36
CA MET A 112 -7.69 -17.30 -2.46
C MET A 112 -7.35 -16.50 -1.21
N ALA A 113 -7.42 -17.08 -0.02
CA ALA A 113 -6.99 -16.44 1.21
C ALA A 113 -5.48 -16.11 1.18
N ILE A 114 -4.65 -17.06 0.74
CA ILE A 114 -3.20 -16.87 0.60
C ILE A 114 -2.90 -15.81 -0.47
N VAL A 115 -3.55 -15.89 -1.63
CA VAL A 115 -3.40 -14.90 -2.70
C VAL A 115 -3.87 -13.52 -2.23
N GLY A 116 -4.95 -13.45 -1.47
CA GLY A 116 -5.43 -12.23 -0.82
C GLY A 116 -4.41 -11.65 0.15
N GLY A 117 -3.74 -12.49 0.94
CA GLY A 117 -2.63 -12.07 1.79
C GLY A 117 -1.48 -11.44 0.99
N ALA A 118 -1.11 -12.04 -0.14
CA ALA A 118 -0.01 -11.59 -0.97
C ALA A 118 -0.36 -10.36 -1.83
N LYS A 119 -1.55 -10.33 -2.45
CA LYS A 119 -1.95 -9.30 -3.42
C LYS A 119 -3.07 -8.38 -2.96
N GLY A 120 -3.67 -8.63 -1.81
CA GLY A 120 -4.82 -7.88 -1.32
C GLY A 120 -4.55 -6.38 -1.20
N SER A 121 -3.39 -5.97 -0.73
CA SER A 121 -3.02 -4.55 -0.65
C SER A 121 -3.01 -3.87 -2.02
N GLU A 122 -2.50 -4.54 -3.06
CA GLU A 122 -2.50 -4.01 -4.43
C GLU A 122 -3.92 -3.90 -4.99
N TRP A 123 -4.75 -4.91 -4.77
CA TRP A 123 -6.14 -4.91 -5.20
C TRP A 123 -6.95 -3.83 -4.47
N ALA A 124 -6.83 -3.73 -3.16
CA ALA A 124 -7.52 -2.70 -2.39
C ALA A 124 -7.13 -1.28 -2.83
N TRP A 125 -5.86 -1.07 -3.19
CA TRP A 125 -5.41 0.21 -3.75
C TRP A 125 -6.02 0.49 -5.12
N ARG A 126 -6.09 -0.51 -5.97
CA ARG A 126 -6.63 -0.37 -7.33
C ARG A 126 -8.14 -0.14 -7.38
N TYR A 127 -8.90 -0.84 -6.53
CA TYR A 127 -10.36 -0.85 -6.63
C TYR A 127 -11.06 0.15 -5.71
N LYS A 128 -10.36 0.69 -4.71
CA LYS A 128 -10.92 1.66 -3.78
C LYS A 128 -10.10 2.94 -3.78
N ARG A 129 -10.80 4.11 -3.81
CA ARG A 129 -10.15 5.40 -3.63
C ARG A 129 -9.75 5.59 -2.18
N TRP A 130 -8.52 6.03 -1.95
CA TRP A 130 -7.93 6.31 -0.65
C TRP A 130 -7.47 7.78 -0.60
N ASP A 131 -7.54 8.40 0.56
CA ASP A 131 -7.14 9.80 0.70
C ASP A 131 -5.61 9.95 0.67
N SER A 132 -4.90 8.99 1.29
CA SER A 132 -3.44 8.96 1.32
C SER A 132 -2.91 7.53 1.55
N ILE A 133 -1.60 7.34 1.36
CA ILE A 133 -0.92 6.08 1.66
C ILE A 133 -1.01 5.77 3.17
N GLU A 134 -0.86 6.79 4.02
CA GLU A 134 -0.94 6.67 5.48
C GLU A 134 -2.36 6.26 5.91
N HIS A 135 -3.40 6.85 5.30
CA HIS A 135 -4.78 6.46 5.54
C HIS A 135 -5.00 4.98 5.17
N PHE A 136 -4.52 4.57 4.00
CA PHE A 136 -4.56 3.17 3.58
C PHE A 136 -3.90 2.24 4.61
N LYS A 137 -2.64 2.49 4.97
CA LYS A 137 -1.89 1.68 5.95
C LYS A 137 -2.62 1.57 7.30
N ARG A 138 -3.19 2.68 7.78
CA ARG A 138 -3.95 2.72 9.04
C ARG A 138 -5.19 1.84 8.98
N VAL A 139 -5.95 1.91 7.89
CA VAL A 139 -7.15 1.09 7.70
C VAL A 139 -6.79 -0.39 7.56
N GLN A 140 -5.76 -0.74 6.78
CA GLN A 140 -5.32 -2.12 6.65
C GLN A 140 -4.82 -2.70 7.98
N LYS A 141 -4.14 -1.90 8.80
CA LYS A 141 -3.73 -2.30 10.15
C LYS A 141 -4.95 -2.57 11.05
N LYS A 142 -6.02 -1.76 10.97
CA LYS A 142 -7.27 -2.03 11.70
C LYS A 142 -7.89 -3.36 11.27
N TRP A 143 -7.94 -3.66 9.98
CA TRP A 143 -8.44 -4.94 9.47
C TRP A 143 -7.64 -6.13 10.00
N ALA A 144 -6.31 -6.02 10.08
CA ALA A 144 -5.46 -7.06 10.64
C ALA A 144 -5.78 -7.32 12.13
N TRP A 145 -5.93 -6.27 12.94
CA TRP A 145 -6.29 -6.40 14.35
C TRP A 145 -7.68 -6.97 14.55
N TRP A 146 -8.67 -6.54 13.75
CA TRP A 146 -10.01 -7.12 13.78
C TRP A 146 -9.99 -8.60 13.41
N GLY A 147 -9.24 -8.97 12.38
CA GLY A 147 -9.07 -10.36 11.98
C GLY A 147 -8.47 -11.22 13.08
N LEU A 148 -7.41 -10.73 13.72
CA LEU A 148 -6.79 -11.42 14.86
C LEU A 148 -7.77 -11.59 16.02
N GLY A 149 -8.50 -10.54 16.39
CA GLY A 149 -9.50 -10.59 17.46
C GLY A 149 -10.62 -11.60 17.20
N VAL A 150 -11.12 -11.65 15.96
CA VAL A 150 -12.16 -12.64 15.57
C VAL A 150 -11.63 -14.06 15.70
N TRP A 151 -10.42 -14.34 15.24
CA TRP A 151 -9.83 -15.67 15.34
C TRP A 151 -9.56 -16.09 16.78
N ILE A 152 -9.08 -15.19 17.63
CA ILE A 152 -8.90 -15.46 19.07
C ILE A 152 -10.26 -15.80 19.71
N ALA A 153 -11.31 -15.05 19.39
CA ALA A 153 -12.66 -15.32 19.91
C ALA A 153 -13.20 -16.70 19.45
N ILE A 154 -13.00 -17.05 18.18
CA ILE A 154 -13.41 -18.36 17.64
C ILE A 154 -12.67 -19.49 18.35
N ILE A 155 -11.35 -19.39 18.53
CA ILE A 155 -10.56 -20.40 19.21
C ILE A 155 -11.00 -20.55 20.67
N PHE A 156 -11.24 -19.44 21.37
CA PHE A 156 -11.71 -19.44 22.75
C PHE A 156 -13.07 -20.11 22.88
N LEU A 157 -14.02 -19.80 22.01
CA LEU A 157 -15.32 -20.46 21.98
C LEU A 157 -15.21 -21.95 21.64
N ALA A 158 -14.33 -22.33 20.74
CA ALA A 158 -14.11 -23.74 20.41
C ALA A 158 -13.55 -24.54 21.63
N ILE A 159 -12.63 -23.95 22.38
CA ILE A 159 -12.08 -24.55 23.60
C ILE A 159 -13.20 -24.73 24.64
N ILE A 160 -14.02 -23.71 24.87
CA ILE A 160 -15.16 -23.81 25.81
C ILE A 160 -16.10 -24.92 25.36
N ALA A 161 -16.47 -24.98 24.08
CA ALA A 161 -17.37 -26.01 23.57
C ALA A 161 -16.78 -27.42 23.78
N ALA A 162 -15.48 -27.61 23.53
CA ALA A 162 -14.81 -28.88 23.76
C ALA A 162 -14.81 -29.29 25.23
N THR A 163 -14.52 -28.37 26.15
CA THR A 163 -14.54 -28.66 27.60
C THR A 163 -15.93 -29.00 28.13
N ILE A 164 -16.98 -28.37 27.58
CA ILE A 164 -18.35 -28.70 27.92
C ILE A 164 -18.71 -30.12 27.44
N GLN A 165 -18.28 -30.49 26.23
CA GLN A 165 -18.53 -31.82 25.68
C GLN A 165 -17.87 -32.95 26.46
N GLU A 166 -16.69 -32.73 27.03
CA GLU A 166 -16.00 -33.71 27.89
C GLU A 166 -16.63 -33.84 29.28
N SER A 167 -17.46 -32.91 29.71
CA SER A 167 -18.11 -32.89 31.03
C SER A 167 -19.47 -33.63 31.05
N TYR A 168 -19.99 -34.02 29.87
CA TYR A 168 -21.23 -34.79 29.71
C TYR A 168 -20.95 -36.25 29.31
#